data_cbf561423aae2353390538b7b89473db
#
_entry.id   cbf561423aae2353390538b7b89473db
#
_cell.length_a   1.000
_cell.length_b   1.000
_cell.length_c   1.000
_cell.angle_alpha   90.00
_cell.angle_beta   90.00
_cell.angle_gamma   90.00
#
_symmetry.space_group_name_H-M   'P 1'
#
loop_
_entity.id
_entity.type
_entity.pdbx_description
1 polymer ?
#
loop_
_entity_poly.entity_id
_entity_poly.type
_entity_poly.pdbx_seq_one_letter_code
_entity_poly.pdbx_strand_id
1 'polypeptide(L)'
;MSVATSENTQYFSPKEMMAEAEKFALSKANKTSAMTLGLAIMAGAFIGLAFLFYITVTTGSANAGWGLSRFAGGLAFSMGLILIVICGGELFTSSVLSSISWANKQISFTKMLSIWGKVYIGNFIGAMFLLLLVTGAGLYQMDGGQWGLNALNIAQHKLHHTTIQAFSLGVLCNLLVCLAIWLTFSSANAMTKAVMTMLPVAMFVSSGFEHCVANMFMVPLGIVIANFAPDAFWAQVGVNASQYADLNVGHFITANLIPVTLGNIVGGAVLVGLANWCIYRRPELKAAKISTITQTTHITSVKEFTMKNAAVVRDIMDAQPVVLGVEMPIATALDTLLDNHIISAPVVDIEGRLVGFLSAHDVMVDLWCQDYLPSTGQKVVDLMSRDVVAIDVNDRLVDVVEFLCIDKEQLYPTSSMGIATRMTSLSLEERAKSMKVNKPHVLPVLENGKFAGVVSRQEVLNALRPIYGERLNLVETRQLETA
;
A
#
# COMPACT_ATOMS: atom_id res chain seq x y z
N MET A 1 14.45 13.02 -30.21
CA MET A 1 13.74 11.77 -29.81
C MET A 1 13.35 11.92 -28.35
N SER A 2 12.08 12.09 -28.05
CA SER A 2 11.57 12.17 -26.69
C SER A 2 11.70 10.81 -26.03
N VAL A 3 12.48 10.73 -24.96
CA VAL A 3 12.48 9.56 -24.07
C VAL A 3 11.10 9.47 -23.45
N ALA A 4 10.30 8.51 -23.91
CA ALA A 4 9.06 8.14 -23.25
C ALA A 4 9.43 7.63 -21.84
N THR A 5 9.10 8.41 -20.83
CA THR A 5 9.08 7.96 -19.46
C THR A 5 8.11 6.78 -19.39
N SER A 6 8.61 5.57 -19.22
CA SER A 6 7.76 4.41 -18.94
C SER A 6 7.00 4.70 -17.64
N GLU A 7 5.72 5.03 -17.74
CA GLU A 7 4.82 4.95 -16.60
C GLU A 7 4.89 3.53 -16.07
N ASN A 8 5.48 3.37 -14.91
CA ASN A 8 5.48 2.12 -14.16
C ASN A 8 4.02 1.86 -13.73
N THR A 9 3.23 1.25 -14.61
CA THR A 9 1.93 0.69 -14.26
C THR A 9 2.19 -0.53 -13.39
N GLN A 10 2.25 -0.29 -12.09
CA GLN A 10 2.46 -1.35 -11.11
C GLN A 10 1.16 -2.15 -10.98
N TYR A 11 1.10 -3.29 -11.63
CA TYR A 11 0.05 -4.29 -11.46
C TYR A 11 0.44 -5.28 -10.38
N PHE A 12 -0.48 -5.52 -9.45
CA PHE A 12 -0.30 -6.50 -8.39
C PHE A 12 -1.02 -7.80 -8.72
N SER A 13 -0.32 -8.91 -8.58
CA SER A 13 -0.89 -10.26 -8.66
C SER A 13 -1.88 -10.52 -7.50
N PRO A 14 -2.78 -11.52 -7.59
CA PRO A 14 -3.70 -11.85 -6.50
C PRO A 14 -3.03 -12.08 -5.15
N LYS A 15 -1.82 -12.63 -5.14
CA LYS A 15 -1.02 -12.82 -3.92
C LYS A 15 -0.50 -11.49 -3.36
N GLU A 16 -0.02 -10.60 -4.21
CA GLU A 16 0.45 -9.28 -3.82
C GLU A 16 -0.71 -8.39 -3.36
N MET A 17 -1.90 -8.53 -3.96
CA MET A 17 -3.12 -7.85 -3.49
C MET A 17 -3.46 -8.21 -2.04
N MET A 18 -3.13 -9.42 -1.57
CA MET A 18 -3.28 -9.78 -0.15
C MET A 18 -2.39 -8.93 0.74
N ALA A 19 -1.14 -8.68 0.34
CA ALA A 19 -0.23 -7.80 1.09
C ALA A 19 -0.74 -6.35 1.12
N GLU A 20 -1.28 -5.83 0.02
CA GLU A 20 -1.92 -4.51 -0.02
C GLU A 20 -3.19 -4.45 0.86
N ALA A 21 -3.97 -5.52 0.90
CA ALA A 21 -5.13 -5.64 1.80
C ALA A 21 -4.72 -5.62 3.28
N GLU A 22 -3.59 -6.25 3.64
CA GLU A 22 -3.04 -6.19 5.01
C GLU A 22 -2.62 -4.76 5.37
N LYS A 23 -1.94 -4.04 4.46
CA LYS A 23 -1.57 -2.62 4.66
C LYS A 23 -2.81 -1.75 4.82
N PHE A 24 -3.80 -1.95 3.97
CA PHE A 24 -5.10 -1.25 4.06
C PHE A 24 -5.77 -1.51 5.41
N ALA A 25 -5.87 -2.76 5.83
CA ALA A 25 -6.48 -3.14 7.11
C ALA A 25 -5.75 -2.51 8.31
N LEU A 26 -4.41 -2.55 8.31
CA LEU A 26 -3.60 -1.96 9.38
C LEU A 26 -3.67 -0.44 9.39
N SER A 27 -3.77 0.22 8.23
CA SER A 27 -3.91 1.67 8.13
C SER A 27 -5.13 2.21 8.89
N LYS A 28 -6.22 1.41 8.96
CA LYS A 28 -7.42 1.74 9.74
C LYS A 28 -7.13 1.83 11.24
N ALA A 29 -6.22 1.02 11.75
CA ALA A 29 -5.85 0.98 13.17
C ALA A 29 -4.88 2.09 13.58
N ASN A 30 -4.11 2.62 12.64
CA ASN A 30 -3.06 3.61 12.87
C ASN A 30 -3.56 5.07 12.86
N LYS A 31 -4.79 5.31 12.41
CA LYS A 31 -5.40 6.64 12.43
C LYS A 31 -5.82 7.06 13.84
N THR A 32 -5.71 8.35 14.15
CA THR A 32 -6.27 8.92 15.38
C THR A 32 -7.80 8.82 15.38
N SER A 33 -8.42 8.82 16.56
CA SER A 33 -9.89 8.77 16.67
C SER A 33 -10.57 9.96 15.99
N ALA A 34 -9.99 11.15 16.08
CA ALA A 34 -10.52 12.35 15.43
C ALA A 34 -10.45 12.24 13.91
N MET A 35 -9.32 11.78 13.36
CA MET A 35 -9.14 11.56 11.93
C MET A 35 -10.12 10.48 11.42
N THR A 36 -10.25 9.37 12.13
CA THR A 36 -11.19 8.29 11.78
C THR A 36 -12.62 8.82 11.72
N LEU A 37 -13.04 9.57 12.75
CA LEU A 37 -14.40 10.12 12.81
C LEU A 37 -14.65 11.15 11.71
N GLY A 38 -13.72 12.08 11.47
CA GLY A 38 -13.85 13.09 10.40
C GLY A 38 -13.98 12.46 9.01
N LEU A 39 -13.11 11.50 8.68
CA LEU A 39 -13.17 10.76 7.41
C LEU A 39 -14.45 9.90 7.30
N ALA A 40 -14.96 9.39 8.42
CA ALA A 40 -16.20 8.63 8.45
C ALA A 40 -17.42 9.52 8.21
N ILE A 41 -17.45 10.73 8.79
CA ILE A 41 -18.51 11.71 8.52
C ILE A 41 -18.55 12.06 7.02
N MET A 42 -17.40 12.35 6.43
CA MET A 42 -17.31 12.59 4.99
C MET A 42 -17.82 11.40 4.17
N ALA A 43 -17.42 10.18 4.51
CA ALA A 43 -17.84 8.97 3.79
C ALA A 43 -19.37 8.74 3.88
N GLY A 44 -19.97 8.99 5.03
CA GLY A 44 -21.43 8.93 5.18
C GLY A 44 -22.16 9.92 4.28
N ALA A 45 -21.65 11.16 4.18
CA ALA A 45 -22.19 12.17 3.26
C ALA A 45 -21.98 11.76 1.79
N PHE A 46 -20.81 11.20 1.41
CA PHE A 46 -20.55 10.75 0.04
C PHE A 46 -21.48 9.62 -0.40
N ILE A 47 -21.79 8.68 0.49
CA ILE A 47 -22.78 7.62 0.19
C ILE A 47 -24.19 8.20 0.08
N GLY A 48 -24.53 9.17 0.93
CA GLY A 48 -25.80 9.87 0.80
C GLY A 48 -25.94 10.64 -0.51
N LEU A 49 -24.89 11.36 -0.96
CA LEU A 49 -24.85 12.02 -2.28
C LEU A 49 -25.02 11.02 -3.43
N ALA A 50 -24.40 9.85 -3.32
CA ALA A 50 -24.58 8.79 -4.30
C ALA A 50 -26.01 8.28 -4.36
N PHE A 51 -26.67 8.17 -3.21
CA PHE A 51 -28.07 7.77 -3.17
C PHE A 51 -29.00 8.88 -3.69
N LEU A 52 -28.71 10.13 -3.40
CA LEU A 52 -29.40 11.27 -3.97
C LEU A 52 -29.32 11.24 -5.50
N PHE A 53 -28.14 10.98 -6.06
CA PHE A 53 -27.96 10.84 -7.50
C PHE A 53 -28.74 9.64 -8.06
N TYR A 54 -28.75 8.50 -7.35
CA TYR A 54 -29.58 7.35 -7.67
C TYR A 54 -31.07 7.71 -7.80
N ILE A 55 -31.63 8.40 -6.78
CA ILE A 55 -33.04 8.81 -6.79
C ILE A 55 -33.32 9.71 -7.99
N THR A 56 -32.44 10.68 -8.26
CA THR A 56 -32.60 11.63 -9.37
C THR A 56 -32.63 10.92 -10.72
N VAL A 57 -31.72 9.98 -10.96
CA VAL A 57 -31.62 9.25 -12.24
C VAL A 57 -32.77 8.26 -12.43
N THR A 58 -33.30 7.70 -11.34
CA THR A 58 -34.39 6.72 -11.41
C THR A 58 -35.78 7.35 -11.36
N THR A 59 -35.91 8.65 -11.03
CA THR A 59 -37.20 9.37 -11.07
C THR A 59 -37.67 9.49 -12.53
N GLY A 60 -38.93 9.23 -12.78
CA GLY A 60 -39.51 9.28 -14.12
C GLY A 60 -39.06 8.19 -15.11
N SER A 61 -38.24 7.23 -14.68
CA SER A 61 -37.63 6.22 -15.55
C SER A 61 -38.52 5.01 -15.86
N ALA A 62 -39.80 5.04 -15.50
CA ALA A 62 -40.71 3.90 -15.69
C ALA A 62 -40.78 3.38 -17.14
N ASN A 63 -40.64 4.27 -18.13
CA ASN A 63 -40.67 3.93 -19.57
C ASN A 63 -39.32 3.42 -20.12
N ALA A 64 -38.24 3.54 -19.37
CA ALA A 64 -36.89 3.11 -19.79
C ALA A 64 -36.66 1.60 -19.69
N GLY A 65 -37.63 0.85 -19.19
CA GLY A 65 -37.47 -0.57 -18.87
C GLY A 65 -36.77 -0.79 -17.53
N TRP A 66 -37.25 -1.80 -16.79
CA TRP A 66 -36.81 -2.06 -15.41
C TRP A 66 -35.29 -2.23 -15.26
N GLY A 67 -34.66 -3.06 -16.09
CA GLY A 67 -33.23 -3.34 -15.99
C GLY A 67 -32.34 -2.14 -16.31
N LEU A 68 -32.71 -1.35 -17.33
CA LEU A 68 -31.94 -0.17 -17.73
C LEU A 68 -31.99 0.92 -16.67
N SER A 69 -33.20 1.20 -16.12
CA SER A 69 -33.37 2.14 -15.02
C SER A 69 -32.51 1.77 -13.79
N ARG A 70 -32.55 0.48 -13.41
CA ARG A 70 -31.76 -0.05 -12.28
C ARG A 70 -30.25 0.08 -12.54
N PHE A 71 -29.81 -0.24 -13.75
CA PHE A 71 -28.40 -0.16 -14.13
C PHE A 71 -27.91 1.30 -14.16
N ALA A 72 -28.67 2.23 -14.74
CA ALA A 72 -28.35 3.66 -14.73
C ALA A 72 -28.25 4.21 -13.30
N GLY A 73 -29.21 3.85 -12.44
CA GLY A 73 -29.16 4.19 -11.02
C GLY A 73 -27.94 3.60 -10.32
N GLY A 74 -27.59 2.36 -10.62
CA GLY A 74 -26.40 1.69 -10.08
C GLY A 74 -25.09 2.39 -10.47
N LEU A 75 -24.98 2.79 -11.74
CA LEU A 75 -23.83 3.59 -12.21
C LEU A 75 -23.78 4.96 -11.52
N ALA A 76 -24.89 5.66 -11.36
CA ALA A 76 -24.96 6.91 -10.63
C ALA A 76 -24.49 6.74 -9.18
N PHE A 77 -24.94 5.67 -8.52
CA PHE A 77 -24.54 5.37 -7.15
C PHE A 77 -23.05 5.08 -7.00
N SER A 78 -22.37 4.58 -8.04
CA SER A 78 -20.94 4.25 -7.98
C SER A 78 -20.05 5.45 -7.66
N MET A 79 -20.52 6.67 -7.93
CA MET A 79 -19.86 7.92 -7.53
C MET A 79 -19.49 7.93 -6.05
N GLY A 80 -20.33 7.41 -5.16
CA GLY A 80 -20.07 7.41 -3.72
C GLY A 80 -18.83 6.60 -3.34
N LEU A 81 -18.66 5.40 -3.88
CA LEU A 81 -17.48 4.59 -3.59
C LEU A 81 -16.23 5.16 -4.26
N ILE A 82 -16.36 5.74 -5.46
CA ILE A 82 -15.26 6.44 -6.13
C ILE A 82 -14.76 7.61 -5.27
N LEU A 83 -15.66 8.45 -4.75
CA LEU A 83 -15.31 9.54 -3.83
C LEU A 83 -14.58 9.02 -2.59
N ILE A 84 -15.07 7.94 -1.97
CA ILE A 84 -14.45 7.34 -0.80
C ILE A 84 -13.04 6.84 -1.11
N VAL A 85 -12.85 6.13 -2.22
CA VAL A 85 -11.56 5.54 -2.60
C VAL A 85 -10.54 6.63 -2.96
N ILE A 86 -10.96 7.65 -3.71
CA ILE A 86 -10.05 8.68 -4.22
C ILE A 86 -9.80 9.78 -3.17
N CYS A 87 -10.86 10.26 -2.47
CA CYS A 87 -10.73 11.31 -1.45
C CYS A 87 -10.36 10.78 -0.06
N GLY A 88 -10.32 9.45 0.15
CA GLY A 88 -9.82 8.83 1.39
C GLY A 88 -10.83 8.69 2.52
N GLY A 89 -12.13 8.60 2.26
CA GLY A 89 -13.17 8.42 3.26
C GLY A 89 -13.09 7.09 4.03
N GLU A 90 -13.55 7.09 5.30
CA GLU A 90 -13.67 5.89 6.11
C GLU A 90 -15.10 5.35 6.07
N LEU A 91 -15.32 4.29 5.30
CA LEU A 91 -16.62 3.63 5.16
C LEU A 91 -16.69 2.38 6.02
N PHE A 92 -17.77 2.20 6.78
CA PHE A 92 -17.97 1.04 7.66
C PHE A 92 -17.85 -0.29 6.91
N THR A 93 -18.51 -0.40 5.76
CA THR A 93 -18.54 -1.63 4.96
C THR A 93 -17.16 -2.04 4.43
N SER A 94 -16.24 -1.10 4.19
CA SER A 94 -14.84 -1.42 3.88
C SER A 94 -13.95 -1.55 5.13
N SER A 95 -14.31 -0.88 6.23
CA SER A 95 -13.54 -0.93 7.47
C SER A 95 -13.63 -2.30 8.17
N VAL A 96 -14.63 -3.11 7.84
CA VAL A 96 -14.75 -4.51 8.31
C VAL A 96 -13.58 -5.39 7.83
N LEU A 97 -12.86 -5.00 6.77
CA LEU A 97 -11.62 -5.66 6.33
C LEU A 97 -10.47 -5.54 7.36
N SER A 98 -10.60 -4.68 8.40
CA SER A 98 -9.67 -4.70 9.54
C SER A 98 -9.67 -6.04 10.31
N SER A 99 -10.62 -6.92 10.03
CA SER A 99 -10.60 -8.34 10.43
C SER A 99 -9.33 -9.07 10.00
N ILE A 100 -8.70 -8.67 8.89
CA ILE A 100 -7.41 -9.19 8.42
C ILE A 100 -6.30 -8.88 9.43
N SER A 101 -6.20 -7.62 9.89
CA SER A 101 -5.20 -7.23 10.90
C SER A 101 -5.43 -7.91 12.25
N TRP A 102 -6.69 -8.17 12.61
CA TRP A 102 -7.00 -8.98 13.79
C TRP A 102 -6.56 -10.44 13.61
N ALA A 103 -6.82 -11.05 12.46
CA ALA A 103 -6.39 -12.41 12.15
C ALA A 103 -4.86 -12.55 12.13
N ASN A 104 -4.14 -11.51 11.69
CA ASN A 104 -2.69 -11.39 11.75
C ASN A 104 -2.14 -11.08 13.16
N LYS A 105 -3.02 -10.93 14.17
CA LYS A 105 -2.66 -10.53 15.55
C LYS A 105 -1.96 -9.16 15.66
N GLN A 106 -2.13 -8.29 14.69
CA GLN A 106 -1.59 -6.94 14.67
C GLN A 106 -2.43 -5.99 15.54
N ILE A 107 -3.72 -6.29 15.70
CA ILE A 107 -4.64 -5.55 16.57
C ILE A 107 -5.47 -6.49 17.42
N SER A 108 -5.94 -6.01 18.58
CA SER A 108 -6.88 -6.75 19.44
C SER A 108 -8.29 -6.74 18.85
N PHE A 109 -9.11 -7.71 19.24
CA PHE A 109 -10.52 -7.76 18.86
C PHE A 109 -11.28 -6.50 19.30
N THR A 110 -11.02 -6.03 20.51
CA THR A 110 -11.60 -4.79 21.05
C THR A 110 -11.21 -3.55 20.24
N LYS A 111 -9.97 -3.47 19.77
CA LYS A 111 -9.51 -2.39 18.89
C LYS A 111 -10.25 -2.43 17.55
N MET A 112 -10.42 -3.62 16.97
CA MET A 112 -11.18 -3.80 15.73
C MET A 112 -12.63 -3.33 15.89
N LEU A 113 -13.33 -3.75 16.94
CA LEU A 113 -14.70 -3.31 17.22
C LEU A 113 -14.78 -1.81 17.48
N SER A 114 -13.79 -1.23 18.16
CA SER A 114 -13.70 0.22 18.36
C SER A 114 -13.58 1.00 17.05
N ILE A 115 -12.81 0.48 16.06
CA ILE A 115 -12.72 1.07 14.72
C ILE A 115 -14.09 1.01 14.05
N TRP A 116 -14.73 -0.15 14.04
CA TRP A 116 -16.04 -0.34 13.42
C TRP A 116 -17.09 0.58 14.01
N GLY A 117 -17.16 0.69 15.34
CA GLY A 117 -18.12 1.57 16.03
C GLY A 117 -17.91 3.04 15.69
N LYS A 118 -16.66 3.53 15.71
CA LYS A 118 -16.36 4.93 15.37
C LYS A 118 -16.73 5.25 13.93
N VAL A 119 -16.39 4.36 13.00
CA VAL A 119 -16.69 4.57 11.58
C VAL A 119 -18.21 4.50 11.34
N TYR A 120 -18.90 3.56 11.98
CA TYR A 120 -20.35 3.43 11.87
C TYR A 120 -21.08 4.68 12.34
N ILE A 121 -20.71 5.19 13.52
CA ILE A 121 -21.28 6.43 14.08
C ILE A 121 -20.95 7.63 13.18
N GLY A 122 -19.70 7.75 12.70
CA GLY A 122 -19.30 8.82 11.80
C GLY A 122 -20.09 8.80 10.48
N ASN A 123 -20.26 7.61 9.88
CA ASN A 123 -21.07 7.47 8.67
C ASN A 123 -22.53 7.89 8.91
N PHE A 124 -23.12 7.50 10.06
CA PHE A 124 -24.46 7.94 10.44
C PHE A 124 -24.55 9.46 10.57
N ILE A 125 -23.63 10.10 11.26
CA ILE A 125 -23.60 11.57 11.41
C ILE A 125 -23.51 12.24 10.02
N GLY A 126 -22.64 11.76 9.13
CA GLY A 126 -22.52 12.29 7.78
C GLY A 126 -23.78 12.14 6.94
N ALA A 127 -24.46 11.00 7.05
CA ALA A 127 -25.73 10.74 6.39
C ALA A 127 -26.84 11.70 6.92
N MET A 128 -26.91 11.92 8.24
CA MET A 128 -27.86 12.84 8.86
C MET A 128 -27.58 14.29 8.49
N PHE A 129 -26.33 14.69 8.43
CA PHE A 129 -25.96 16.03 7.97
C PHE A 129 -26.45 16.29 6.54
N LEU A 130 -26.23 15.33 5.63
CA LEU A 130 -26.72 15.45 4.26
C LEU A 130 -28.26 15.45 4.20
N LEU A 131 -28.91 14.61 5.00
CA LEU A 131 -30.39 14.60 5.13
C LEU A 131 -30.94 15.98 5.46
N LEU A 132 -30.31 16.67 6.42
CA LEU A 132 -30.72 18.03 6.79
C LEU A 132 -30.60 19.00 5.61
N LEU A 133 -29.51 18.93 4.86
CA LEU A 133 -29.31 19.80 3.68
C LEU A 133 -30.33 19.51 2.58
N VAL A 134 -30.55 18.22 2.26
CA VAL A 134 -31.49 17.79 1.21
C VAL A 134 -32.93 18.19 1.53
N THR A 135 -33.31 18.04 2.80
CA THR A 135 -34.64 18.38 3.28
C THR A 135 -34.83 19.91 3.30
N GLY A 136 -33.82 20.63 3.82
CA GLY A 136 -33.85 22.11 3.86
C GLY A 136 -33.86 22.73 2.46
N ALA A 137 -33.23 22.07 1.47
CA ALA A 137 -33.29 22.49 0.07
C ALA A 137 -34.60 22.15 -0.64
N GLY A 138 -35.52 21.41 -0.01
CA GLY A 138 -36.80 21.04 -0.58
C GLY A 138 -36.74 20.11 -1.79
N LEU A 139 -35.70 19.29 -1.92
CA LEU A 139 -35.47 18.45 -3.11
C LEU A 139 -36.64 17.46 -3.35
N TYR A 140 -37.40 17.11 -2.32
CA TYR A 140 -38.56 16.23 -2.46
C TYR A 140 -39.67 16.79 -3.38
N GLN A 141 -39.65 18.10 -3.64
CA GLN A 141 -40.61 18.77 -4.54
C GLN A 141 -40.20 18.73 -6.02
N MET A 142 -38.99 18.28 -6.32
CA MET A 142 -38.50 18.20 -7.70
C MET A 142 -39.39 17.32 -8.59
N ASP A 143 -39.46 17.68 -9.85
CA ASP A 143 -40.29 16.99 -10.87
C ASP A 143 -41.74 16.82 -10.43
N GLY A 144 -42.35 17.95 -9.95
CA GLY A 144 -43.74 17.90 -9.48
C GLY A 144 -43.96 16.94 -8.31
N GLY A 145 -42.96 16.76 -7.43
CA GLY A 145 -43.02 15.85 -6.28
C GLY A 145 -42.65 14.40 -6.61
N GLN A 146 -42.46 14.04 -7.89
CA GLN A 146 -42.14 12.66 -8.31
C GLN A 146 -40.82 12.17 -7.71
N TRP A 147 -39.84 13.08 -7.53
CA TRP A 147 -38.58 12.73 -6.85
C TRP A 147 -38.83 12.28 -5.41
N GLY A 148 -39.66 13.00 -4.67
CA GLY A 148 -40.04 12.67 -3.28
C GLY A 148 -40.85 11.37 -3.21
N LEU A 149 -41.75 11.14 -4.15
CA LEU A 149 -42.53 9.90 -4.25
C LEU A 149 -41.62 8.71 -4.55
N ASN A 150 -40.63 8.85 -5.44
CA ASN A 150 -39.65 7.82 -5.70
C ASN A 150 -38.82 7.51 -4.45
N ALA A 151 -38.39 8.54 -3.71
CA ALA A 151 -37.67 8.35 -2.45
C ALA A 151 -38.52 7.59 -1.40
N LEU A 152 -39.80 7.93 -1.25
CA LEU A 152 -40.74 7.25 -0.36
C LEU A 152 -40.87 5.73 -0.74
N ASN A 153 -41.09 5.46 -2.02
CA ASN A 153 -41.24 4.07 -2.50
C ASN A 153 -39.98 3.25 -2.28
N ILE A 154 -38.79 3.83 -2.51
CA ILE A 154 -37.51 3.16 -2.27
C ILE A 154 -37.36 2.87 -0.76
N ALA A 155 -37.61 3.85 0.11
CA ALA A 155 -37.47 3.69 1.54
C ALA A 155 -38.43 2.61 2.09
N GLN A 156 -39.70 2.63 1.66
CA GLN A 156 -40.71 1.66 2.06
C GLN A 156 -40.33 0.24 1.62
N HIS A 157 -39.94 0.06 0.36
CA HIS A 157 -39.49 -1.22 -0.17
C HIS A 157 -38.36 -1.86 0.70
N LYS A 158 -37.43 -1.04 1.20
CA LYS A 158 -36.33 -1.49 2.05
C LYS A 158 -36.79 -2.01 3.41
N LEU A 159 -37.92 -1.55 3.92
CA LEU A 159 -38.49 -2.02 5.18
C LEU A 159 -39.38 -3.26 5.03
N HIS A 160 -39.77 -3.61 3.81
CA HIS A 160 -40.66 -4.74 3.55
C HIS A 160 -39.92 -6.08 3.35
N HIS A 161 -38.59 -6.10 3.49
CA HIS A 161 -37.84 -7.36 3.54
C HIS A 161 -38.07 -8.11 4.84
N THR A 162 -38.19 -9.42 4.78
CA THR A 162 -38.06 -10.25 6.00
C THR A 162 -36.65 -10.11 6.59
N THR A 163 -36.48 -10.41 7.87
CA THR A 163 -35.17 -10.34 8.54
C THR A 163 -34.10 -11.17 7.81
N ILE A 164 -34.48 -12.37 7.31
CA ILE A 164 -33.56 -13.26 6.56
C ILE A 164 -33.23 -12.63 5.21
N GLN A 165 -34.19 -12.05 4.51
CA GLN A 165 -33.94 -11.36 3.24
C GLN A 165 -33.00 -10.16 3.46
N ALA A 166 -33.29 -9.27 4.42
CA ALA A 166 -32.49 -8.11 4.75
C ALA A 166 -31.03 -8.51 5.10
N PHE A 167 -30.87 -9.56 5.91
CA PHE A 167 -29.53 -10.10 6.24
C PHE A 167 -28.83 -10.66 5.00
N SER A 168 -29.48 -11.48 4.19
CA SER A 168 -28.87 -12.12 3.02
C SER A 168 -28.51 -11.09 1.95
N LEU A 169 -29.38 -10.10 1.69
CA LEU A 169 -29.11 -8.96 0.79
C LEU A 169 -27.94 -8.11 1.34
N GLY A 170 -27.83 -8.00 2.66
CA GLY A 170 -26.68 -7.38 3.32
C GLY A 170 -25.37 -8.15 3.07
N VAL A 171 -25.38 -9.48 3.19
CA VAL A 171 -24.21 -10.34 2.89
C VAL A 171 -23.76 -10.14 1.45
N LEU A 172 -24.67 -10.26 0.49
CA LEU A 172 -24.40 -10.11 -0.93
C LEU A 172 -23.88 -8.69 -1.28
N CYS A 173 -24.45 -7.66 -0.65
CA CYS A 173 -24.01 -6.29 -0.84
C CYS A 173 -22.54 -6.12 -0.44
N ASN A 174 -22.19 -6.49 0.78
CA ASN A 174 -20.84 -6.19 1.27
C ASN A 174 -19.79 -7.19 0.79
N LEU A 175 -20.19 -8.34 0.27
CA LEU A 175 -19.34 -9.18 -0.56
C LEU A 175 -18.84 -8.35 -1.76
N LEU A 176 -19.75 -7.70 -2.52
CA LEU A 176 -19.39 -6.90 -3.70
C LEU A 176 -18.68 -5.60 -3.36
N VAL A 177 -19.08 -4.89 -2.30
CA VAL A 177 -18.37 -3.67 -1.85
C VAL A 177 -16.93 -3.98 -1.46
N CYS A 178 -16.71 -5.05 -0.70
CA CYS A 178 -15.35 -5.45 -0.33
C CYS A 178 -14.55 -5.99 -1.50
N LEU A 179 -15.18 -6.67 -2.46
CA LEU A 179 -14.53 -7.05 -3.73
C LEU A 179 -14.18 -5.82 -4.58
N ALA A 180 -15.06 -4.80 -4.64
CA ALA A 180 -14.75 -3.53 -5.30
C ALA A 180 -13.50 -2.87 -4.69
N ILE A 181 -13.40 -2.82 -3.35
CA ILE A 181 -12.20 -2.36 -2.65
C ILE A 181 -11.00 -3.27 -2.94
N TRP A 182 -11.20 -4.58 -2.97
CA TRP A 182 -10.15 -5.55 -3.29
C TRP A 182 -9.55 -5.31 -4.67
N LEU A 183 -10.39 -5.06 -5.67
CA LEU A 183 -9.94 -4.71 -7.02
C LEU A 183 -9.04 -3.46 -7.04
N THR A 184 -9.26 -2.50 -6.14
CA THR A 184 -8.40 -1.31 -6.05
C THR A 184 -6.98 -1.61 -5.57
N PHE A 185 -6.74 -2.78 -4.98
CA PHE A 185 -5.40 -3.24 -4.58
C PHE A 185 -4.58 -3.73 -5.77
N SER A 186 -5.20 -3.98 -6.92
CA SER A 186 -4.50 -4.44 -8.14
C SER A 186 -3.66 -3.35 -8.82
N SER A 187 -3.88 -2.07 -8.52
CA SER A 187 -3.20 -0.95 -9.17
C SER A 187 -3.03 0.25 -8.24
N ALA A 188 -1.95 1.01 -8.41
CA ALA A 188 -1.74 2.29 -7.73
C ALA A 188 -2.43 3.46 -8.45
N ASN A 189 -2.83 3.32 -9.72
CA ASN A 189 -3.40 4.38 -10.54
C ASN A 189 -4.84 4.73 -10.10
N ALA A 190 -5.12 6.02 -9.85
CA ALA A 190 -6.40 6.49 -9.35
C ALA A 190 -7.55 6.27 -10.35
N MET A 191 -7.32 6.49 -11.65
CA MET A 191 -8.33 6.27 -12.68
C MET A 191 -8.71 4.79 -12.77
N THR A 192 -7.72 3.90 -12.74
CA THR A 192 -7.95 2.45 -12.73
C THR A 192 -8.80 2.04 -11.51
N LYS A 193 -8.49 2.57 -10.33
CA LYS A 193 -9.29 2.31 -9.11
C LYS A 193 -10.74 2.77 -9.27
N ALA A 194 -10.95 3.97 -9.81
CA ALA A 194 -12.29 4.52 -10.05
C ALA A 194 -13.09 3.62 -11.01
N VAL A 195 -12.52 3.24 -12.13
CA VAL A 195 -13.20 2.41 -13.14
C VAL A 195 -13.50 1.01 -12.60
N MET A 196 -12.54 0.38 -11.90
CA MET A 196 -12.72 -0.97 -11.34
C MET A 196 -13.81 -1.07 -10.27
N THR A 197 -14.09 0.02 -9.56
CA THR A 197 -15.16 0.04 -8.55
C THR A 197 -16.56 0.18 -9.14
N MET A 198 -16.70 0.70 -10.37
CA MET A 198 -18.01 1.04 -10.94
C MET A 198 -18.92 -0.18 -11.13
N LEU A 199 -18.44 -1.23 -11.78
CA LEU A 199 -19.28 -2.39 -12.12
C LEU A 199 -19.74 -3.20 -10.89
N PRO A 200 -18.88 -3.53 -9.90
CA PRO A 200 -19.36 -4.20 -8.69
C PRO A 200 -20.38 -3.37 -7.92
N VAL A 201 -20.22 -2.03 -7.89
CA VAL A 201 -21.19 -1.13 -7.27
C VAL A 201 -22.49 -1.09 -8.07
N ALA A 202 -22.40 -0.91 -9.38
CA ALA A 202 -23.57 -0.92 -10.23
C ALA A 202 -24.36 -2.23 -10.09
N MET A 203 -23.68 -3.37 -9.98
CA MET A 203 -24.30 -4.67 -9.79
C MET A 203 -25.09 -4.74 -8.48
N PHE A 204 -24.48 -4.44 -7.33
CA PHE A 204 -25.18 -4.61 -6.06
C PHE A 204 -26.37 -3.64 -5.92
N VAL A 205 -26.25 -2.42 -6.46
CA VAL A 205 -27.33 -1.43 -6.43
C VAL A 205 -28.45 -1.83 -7.37
N SER A 206 -28.13 -2.22 -8.61
CA SER A 206 -29.13 -2.66 -9.60
C SER A 206 -29.91 -3.89 -9.12
N SER A 207 -29.24 -4.81 -8.42
CA SER A 207 -29.83 -6.02 -7.86
C SER A 207 -30.64 -5.77 -6.57
N GLY A 208 -30.62 -4.53 -6.03
CA GLY A 208 -31.38 -4.18 -4.81
C GLY A 208 -30.76 -4.73 -3.53
N PHE A 209 -29.44 -4.98 -3.49
CA PHE A 209 -28.77 -5.44 -2.31
C PHE A 209 -28.71 -4.34 -1.24
N GLU A 210 -28.64 -4.75 0.03
CA GLU A 210 -28.85 -3.86 1.16
C GLU A 210 -27.53 -3.39 1.77
N HIS A 211 -27.30 -2.06 1.76
CA HIS A 211 -26.11 -1.39 2.28
C HIS A 211 -26.47 -0.56 3.51
N CYS A 212 -26.01 -0.95 4.70
CA CYS A 212 -26.38 -0.30 5.95
C CYS A 212 -26.13 1.22 5.96
N VAL A 213 -24.98 1.68 5.46
CA VAL A 213 -24.67 3.13 5.44
C VAL A 213 -25.53 3.88 4.43
N ALA A 214 -25.84 3.29 3.27
CA ALA A 214 -26.78 3.89 2.31
C ALA A 214 -28.19 4.00 2.91
N ASN A 215 -28.60 2.99 3.67
CA ASN A 215 -29.89 2.99 4.35
C ASN A 215 -29.96 4.04 5.47
N MET A 216 -28.85 4.41 6.10
CA MET A 216 -28.77 5.51 7.08
C MET A 216 -29.19 6.86 6.49
N PHE A 217 -29.08 7.06 5.18
CA PHE A 217 -29.57 8.25 4.50
C PHE A 217 -30.98 8.01 3.91
N MET A 218 -31.16 6.92 3.17
CA MET A 218 -32.33 6.69 2.34
C MET A 218 -33.62 6.50 3.15
N VAL A 219 -33.56 5.64 4.19
CA VAL A 219 -34.77 5.37 4.99
C VAL A 219 -35.16 6.57 5.86
N PRO A 220 -34.24 7.25 6.56
CA PRO A 220 -34.54 8.51 7.23
C PRO A 220 -35.08 9.61 6.29
N LEU A 221 -34.60 9.69 5.04
CA LEU A 221 -35.18 10.61 4.05
C LEU A 221 -36.66 10.30 3.79
N GLY A 222 -36.99 9.01 3.57
CA GLY A 222 -38.39 8.60 3.43
C GLY A 222 -39.24 8.91 4.69
N ILE A 223 -38.68 8.64 5.89
CA ILE A 223 -39.35 8.95 7.15
C ILE A 223 -39.63 10.44 7.27
N VAL A 224 -38.68 11.31 6.93
CA VAL A 224 -38.84 12.76 7.00
C VAL A 224 -39.89 13.23 6.01
N ILE A 225 -39.87 12.76 4.76
CA ILE A 225 -40.89 13.11 3.77
C ILE A 225 -42.27 12.62 4.23
N ALA A 226 -42.39 11.38 4.70
CA ALA A 226 -43.67 10.82 5.15
C ALA A 226 -44.32 11.60 6.29
N ASN A 227 -43.49 12.13 7.23
CA ASN A 227 -44.04 12.79 8.43
C ASN A 227 -44.10 14.32 8.35
N PHE A 228 -43.34 14.95 7.46
CA PHE A 228 -43.19 16.41 7.44
C PHE A 228 -43.50 17.07 6.09
N ALA A 229 -43.77 16.29 5.01
CA ALA A 229 -44.18 16.89 3.76
C ALA A 229 -45.56 17.56 3.91
N PRO A 230 -45.77 18.76 3.34
CA PRO A 230 -47.03 19.49 3.45
C PRO A 230 -48.15 18.82 2.64
N ASP A 231 -49.41 19.12 2.99
CA ASP A 231 -50.60 18.57 2.27
C ASP A 231 -50.54 18.83 0.77
N ALA A 232 -49.99 19.96 0.36
CA ALA A 232 -49.81 20.32 -1.04
C ALA A 232 -48.92 19.28 -1.81
N PHE A 233 -47.91 18.72 -1.16
CA PHE A 233 -47.07 17.65 -1.76
C PHE A 233 -47.91 16.39 -2.00
N TRP A 234 -48.68 15.95 -1.00
CA TRP A 234 -49.54 14.78 -1.10
C TRP A 234 -50.62 14.92 -2.16
N ALA A 235 -51.25 16.09 -2.22
CA ALA A 235 -52.23 16.42 -3.27
C ALA A 235 -51.56 16.39 -4.68
N GLN A 236 -50.34 16.87 -4.81
CA GLN A 236 -49.63 16.95 -6.09
C GLN A 236 -49.23 15.54 -6.61
N VAL A 237 -48.72 14.67 -5.72
CA VAL A 237 -48.30 13.32 -6.11
C VAL A 237 -49.47 12.32 -6.19
N GLY A 238 -50.63 12.67 -5.72
CA GLY A 238 -51.87 11.90 -5.84
C GLY A 238 -51.90 10.64 -4.98
N VAL A 239 -51.14 10.59 -3.87
CA VAL A 239 -51.11 9.47 -2.93
C VAL A 239 -51.42 9.94 -1.50
N ASN A 240 -51.86 9.04 -0.64
CA ASN A 240 -52.15 9.35 0.75
C ASN A 240 -50.95 9.06 1.65
N ALA A 241 -50.60 9.98 2.56
CA ALA A 241 -49.55 9.82 3.55
C ALA A 241 -49.68 8.52 4.37
N SER A 242 -50.92 8.06 4.65
CA SER A 242 -51.19 6.83 5.40
C SER A 242 -50.63 5.57 4.75
N GLN A 243 -50.36 5.60 3.45
CA GLN A 243 -49.72 4.46 2.73
C GLN A 243 -48.28 4.24 3.19
N TYR A 244 -47.65 5.22 3.80
CA TYR A 244 -46.26 5.20 4.29
C TYR A 244 -46.18 5.23 5.84
N ALA A 245 -47.25 4.85 6.55
CA ALA A 245 -47.30 4.87 8.01
C ALA A 245 -46.29 3.89 8.68
N ASP A 246 -45.81 2.93 7.94
CA ASP A 246 -44.78 1.99 8.34
C ASP A 246 -43.35 2.57 8.29
N LEU A 247 -43.16 3.72 7.64
CA LEU A 247 -41.91 4.46 7.64
C LEU A 247 -41.69 5.16 8.98
N ASN A 248 -41.14 4.45 9.94
CA ASN A 248 -40.82 4.99 11.26
C ASN A 248 -39.43 4.48 11.74
N VAL A 249 -38.87 5.18 12.71
CA VAL A 249 -37.52 4.91 13.22
C VAL A 249 -37.40 3.51 13.85
N GLY A 250 -38.42 3.06 14.58
CA GLY A 250 -38.41 1.74 15.21
C GLY A 250 -38.36 0.62 14.17
N HIS A 251 -39.20 0.69 13.13
CA HIS A 251 -39.22 -0.27 12.04
C HIS A 251 -37.91 -0.23 11.23
N PHE A 252 -37.36 0.97 10.96
CA PHE A 252 -36.06 1.12 10.31
C PHE A 252 -34.95 0.37 11.06
N ILE A 253 -34.85 0.55 12.38
CA ILE A 253 -33.79 -0.07 13.17
C ILE A 253 -33.96 -1.59 13.18
N THR A 254 -35.16 -2.08 13.44
CA THR A 254 -35.39 -3.52 13.71
C THR A 254 -35.50 -4.36 12.44
N ALA A 255 -36.24 -3.89 11.43
CA ALA A 255 -36.47 -4.65 10.20
C ALA A 255 -35.34 -4.51 9.16
N ASN A 256 -34.59 -3.39 9.17
CA ASN A 256 -33.57 -3.14 8.16
C ASN A 256 -32.17 -2.95 8.76
N LEU A 257 -31.94 -1.92 9.57
CA LEU A 257 -30.58 -1.49 9.92
C LEU A 257 -29.77 -2.58 10.65
N ILE A 258 -30.37 -3.25 11.63
CA ILE A 258 -29.70 -4.32 12.38
C ILE A 258 -29.39 -5.53 11.49
N PRO A 259 -30.37 -6.19 10.83
CA PRO A 259 -30.08 -7.37 10.03
C PRO A 259 -29.15 -7.07 8.85
N VAL A 260 -29.29 -5.92 8.18
CA VAL A 260 -28.41 -5.50 7.10
C VAL A 260 -26.98 -5.28 7.59
N THR A 261 -26.80 -4.61 8.74
CA THR A 261 -25.46 -4.39 9.32
C THR A 261 -24.76 -5.71 9.62
N LEU A 262 -25.45 -6.66 10.24
CA LEU A 262 -24.90 -7.99 10.51
C LEU A 262 -24.55 -8.71 9.21
N GLY A 263 -25.43 -8.66 8.21
CA GLY A 263 -25.15 -9.18 6.88
C GLY A 263 -23.91 -8.54 6.23
N ASN A 264 -23.80 -7.23 6.29
CA ASN A 264 -22.63 -6.52 5.75
C ASN A 264 -21.32 -6.93 6.46
N ILE A 265 -21.34 -7.15 7.79
CA ILE A 265 -20.17 -7.66 8.51
C ILE A 265 -19.77 -9.04 7.98
N VAL A 266 -20.73 -9.97 7.85
CA VAL A 266 -20.43 -11.32 7.34
C VAL A 266 -19.91 -11.28 5.91
N GLY A 267 -20.56 -10.53 5.01
CA GLY A 267 -20.14 -10.41 3.62
C GLY A 267 -18.71 -9.89 3.47
N GLY A 268 -18.37 -8.81 4.17
CA GLY A 268 -17.07 -8.17 4.05
C GLY A 268 -15.98 -8.80 4.91
N ALA A 269 -16.22 -8.92 6.23
CA ALA A 269 -15.19 -9.40 7.15
C ALA A 269 -14.90 -10.91 6.98
N VAL A 270 -15.95 -11.73 6.82
CA VAL A 270 -15.79 -13.20 6.78
C VAL A 270 -15.52 -13.67 5.35
N LEU A 271 -16.44 -13.36 4.40
CA LEU A 271 -16.40 -13.95 3.06
C LEU A 271 -15.32 -13.31 2.17
N VAL A 272 -14.91 -12.07 2.43
CA VAL A 272 -13.80 -11.45 1.69
C VAL A 272 -12.54 -11.40 2.53
N GLY A 273 -12.57 -10.71 3.67
CA GLY A 273 -11.38 -10.47 4.48
C GLY A 273 -10.72 -11.75 5.00
N LEU A 274 -11.45 -12.50 5.84
CA LEU A 274 -10.91 -13.72 6.45
C LEU A 274 -10.75 -14.88 5.47
N ALA A 275 -11.63 -14.98 4.44
CA ALA A 275 -11.49 -16.04 3.43
C ALA A 275 -10.17 -15.86 2.64
N ASN A 276 -9.87 -14.67 2.12
CA ASN A 276 -8.60 -14.42 1.44
C ASN A 276 -7.40 -14.59 2.38
N TRP A 277 -7.50 -14.14 3.63
CA TRP A 277 -6.47 -14.39 4.64
C TRP A 277 -6.21 -15.88 4.86
N CYS A 278 -7.26 -16.70 4.96
CA CYS A 278 -7.14 -18.14 5.09
C CYS A 278 -6.47 -18.79 3.88
N ILE A 279 -6.76 -18.31 2.67
CA ILE A 279 -6.25 -18.89 1.41
C ILE A 279 -4.79 -18.50 1.20
N TYR A 280 -4.46 -17.22 1.31
CA TYR A 280 -3.13 -16.72 0.93
C TYR A 280 -2.17 -16.59 2.12
N ARG A 281 -2.60 -16.01 3.24
CA ARG A 281 -1.69 -15.61 4.33
C ARG A 281 -1.47 -16.68 5.38
N ARG A 282 -2.51 -17.38 5.78
CA ARG A 282 -2.41 -18.42 6.83
C ARG A 282 -1.42 -19.55 6.49
N PRO A 283 -1.35 -20.06 5.25
CA PRO A 283 -0.34 -21.05 4.86
C PRO A 283 1.10 -20.50 4.99
N GLU A 284 1.36 -19.25 4.56
CA GLU A 284 2.67 -18.61 4.69
C GLU A 284 3.11 -18.46 6.15
N LEU A 285 2.19 -18.03 7.04
CA LEU A 285 2.46 -17.92 8.47
C LEU A 285 2.73 -19.30 9.11
N LYS A 286 2.09 -20.36 8.62
CA LYS A 286 2.38 -21.73 9.07
C LYS A 286 3.75 -22.20 8.59
N ALA A 287 4.07 -21.98 7.33
CA ALA A 287 5.39 -22.33 6.75
C ALA A 287 6.52 -21.59 7.47
N ALA A 288 6.38 -20.28 7.71
CA ALA A 288 7.32 -19.50 8.48
C ALA A 288 7.52 -20.01 9.92
N LYS A 289 6.43 -20.43 10.59
CA LYS A 289 6.55 -21.08 11.92
C LYS A 289 7.27 -22.40 11.89
N ILE A 290 7.01 -23.23 10.88
CA ILE A 290 7.67 -24.54 10.74
C ILE A 290 9.17 -24.32 10.48
N SER A 291 9.55 -23.39 9.59
CA SER A 291 10.95 -23.05 9.34
C SER A 291 11.66 -22.51 10.61
N THR A 292 10.96 -21.70 11.41
CA THR A 292 11.50 -21.19 12.69
C THR A 292 11.67 -22.35 13.71
N ILE A 293 10.74 -23.29 13.80
CA ILE A 293 10.85 -24.46 14.70
C ILE A 293 11.97 -25.39 14.22
N THR A 294 12.08 -25.63 12.92
CA THR A 294 13.16 -26.47 12.34
C THR A 294 14.53 -25.82 12.53
N GLN A 295 14.63 -24.48 12.42
CA GLN A 295 15.85 -23.74 12.77
C GLN A 295 16.15 -23.78 14.27
N THR A 296 15.15 -23.73 15.14
CA THR A 296 15.35 -23.77 16.62
C THR A 296 15.84 -25.14 17.09
N THR A 297 15.45 -26.23 16.42
CA THR A 297 15.94 -27.58 16.74
C THR A 297 17.35 -27.87 16.22
N HIS A 298 17.84 -27.12 15.22
CA HIS A 298 19.23 -27.21 14.73
C HIS A 298 20.19 -26.20 15.35
N ILE A 299 19.70 -25.22 16.13
CA ILE A 299 20.52 -24.13 16.73
C ILE A 299 20.93 -24.43 18.18
N THR A 300 20.99 -25.66 18.63
CA THR A 300 21.55 -25.96 19.97
C THR A 300 23.08 -26.04 20.01
N SER A 301 23.81 -25.60 18.97
CA SER A 301 25.27 -25.54 18.99
C SER A 301 25.92 -24.39 18.19
N VAL A 302 25.19 -23.35 17.84
CA VAL A 302 25.81 -22.12 17.34
C VAL A 302 25.97 -21.17 18.51
N LYS A 303 27.20 -21.06 19.03
CA LYS A 303 27.60 -19.94 19.93
C LYS A 303 27.02 -18.66 19.37
N GLU A 304 26.27 -17.92 20.17
CA GLU A 304 25.83 -16.55 19.88
C GLU A 304 27.03 -15.73 19.42
N PHE A 305 27.18 -15.61 18.10
CA PHE A 305 28.08 -14.65 17.49
C PHE A 305 27.36 -13.30 17.59
N THR A 306 27.42 -12.71 18.77
CA THR A 306 26.95 -11.34 18.98
C THR A 306 27.86 -10.45 18.15
N MET A 307 27.30 -9.69 17.21
CA MET A 307 27.96 -8.57 16.48
C MET A 307 28.57 -7.52 17.42
N LYS A 308 28.51 -7.72 18.73
CA LYS A 308 29.10 -6.88 19.77
C LYS A 308 30.63 -6.99 19.88
N ASN A 309 31.26 -8.04 19.33
CA ASN A 309 32.73 -8.12 19.18
C ASN A 309 33.04 -7.85 17.70
N ALA A 310 32.73 -6.64 17.27
CA ALA A 310 32.83 -6.24 15.88
C ALA A 310 34.28 -6.24 15.43
N ALA A 311 34.59 -7.05 14.40
CA ALA A 311 35.76 -6.87 13.57
C ALA A 311 35.83 -5.39 13.14
N VAL A 312 37.00 -4.80 13.22
CA VAL A 312 37.28 -3.48 12.66
C VAL A 312 37.82 -3.62 11.26
N VAL A 313 37.83 -2.54 10.50
CA VAL A 313 38.35 -2.52 9.12
C VAL A 313 39.75 -3.10 9.02
N ARG A 314 40.62 -2.86 9.99
CA ARG A 314 41.98 -3.42 10.09
C ARG A 314 42.00 -4.95 9.98
N ASP A 315 41.02 -5.64 10.52
CA ASP A 315 41.00 -7.11 10.58
C ASP A 315 40.61 -7.75 9.24
N ILE A 316 40.05 -6.97 8.32
CA ILE A 316 39.48 -7.48 7.06
C ILE A 316 40.08 -6.84 5.81
N MET A 317 40.77 -5.70 5.93
CA MET A 317 41.32 -4.98 4.78
C MET A 317 42.45 -5.77 4.07
N ASP A 318 42.55 -5.58 2.76
CA ASP A 318 43.77 -5.91 2.03
C ASP A 318 44.82 -4.81 2.29
N ALA A 319 45.87 -5.15 3.00
CA ALA A 319 46.96 -4.25 3.35
C ALA A 319 48.00 -4.07 2.22
N GLN A 320 47.93 -4.87 1.16
CA GLN A 320 48.86 -4.83 0.01
C GLN A 320 48.11 -4.78 -1.32
N PRO A 321 47.17 -3.83 -1.51
CA PRO A 321 46.40 -3.79 -2.72
C PRO A 321 47.27 -3.37 -3.93
N VAL A 322 46.77 -3.70 -5.12
CA VAL A 322 47.33 -3.14 -6.36
C VAL A 322 47.04 -1.64 -6.37
N VAL A 323 48.09 -0.82 -6.56
CA VAL A 323 48.00 0.64 -6.64
C VAL A 323 48.48 1.16 -7.98
N LEU A 324 47.92 2.26 -8.44
CA LEU A 324 48.32 2.92 -9.69
C LEU A 324 49.09 4.21 -9.36
N GLY A 325 50.10 4.51 -10.18
CA GLY A 325 50.83 5.79 -10.07
C GLY A 325 50.13 6.89 -10.83
N VAL A 326 50.20 8.12 -10.33
CA VAL A 326 49.61 9.33 -10.92
C VAL A 326 49.99 9.56 -12.38
N GLU A 327 51.32 9.37 -12.70
CA GLU A 327 51.89 9.61 -14.02
C GLU A 327 51.87 8.38 -14.93
N MET A 328 51.26 7.25 -14.47
CA MET A 328 51.16 6.03 -15.24
C MET A 328 50.32 6.23 -16.50
N PRO A 329 50.76 5.79 -17.69
CA PRO A 329 49.91 5.77 -18.90
C PRO A 329 48.64 4.98 -18.70
N ILE A 330 47.51 5.42 -19.24
CA ILE A 330 46.22 4.72 -19.11
C ILE A 330 46.27 3.29 -19.65
N ALA A 331 46.95 3.02 -20.76
CA ALA A 331 47.11 1.70 -21.30
C ALA A 331 47.76 0.72 -20.28
N THR A 332 48.85 1.17 -19.62
CA THR A 332 49.54 0.38 -18.60
C THR A 332 48.65 0.19 -17.34
N ALA A 333 47.86 1.21 -16.98
CA ALA A 333 46.91 1.12 -15.87
C ALA A 333 45.82 0.09 -16.18
N LEU A 334 45.29 0.05 -17.41
CA LEU A 334 44.32 -0.93 -17.85
C LEU A 334 44.88 -2.34 -17.86
N ASP A 335 46.11 -2.55 -18.37
CA ASP A 335 46.77 -3.83 -18.31
C ASP A 335 46.90 -4.30 -16.84
N THR A 336 47.31 -3.39 -15.95
CA THR A 336 47.42 -3.68 -14.51
C THR A 336 46.09 -4.11 -13.89
N LEU A 337 44.98 -3.43 -14.24
CA LEU A 337 43.67 -3.81 -13.74
C LEU A 337 43.20 -5.17 -14.27
N LEU A 338 43.43 -5.42 -15.57
CA LEU A 338 43.03 -6.66 -16.23
C LEU A 338 43.82 -7.86 -15.73
N ASP A 339 45.14 -7.76 -15.62
CA ASP A 339 46.03 -8.83 -15.18
C ASP A 339 45.75 -9.23 -13.72
N ASN A 340 45.32 -8.28 -12.88
CA ASN A 340 44.96 -8.54 -11.51
C ASN A 340 43.47 -8.86 -11.29
N HIS A 341 42.68 -8.95 -12.36
CA HIS A 341 41.23 -9.21 -12.31
C HIS A 341 40.45 -8.25 -11.40
N ILE A 342 40.85 -6.96 -11.36
CA ILE A 342 40.21 -5.90 -10.60
C ILE A 342 39.61 -4.85 -11.54
N ILE A 343 38.54 -4.22 -11.10
CA ILE A 343 37.79 -3.21 -11.88
C ILE A 343 38.11 -1.79 -11.46
N SER A 344 38.88 -1.60 -10.41
CA SER A 344 39.23 -0.29 -9.87
C SER A 344 40.42 -0.39 -8.92
N ALA A 345 41.23 0.66 -8.84
CA ALA A 345 42.39 0.70 -7.93
C ALA A 345 42.62 2.13 -7.38
N PRO A 346 43.18 2.24 -6.16
CA PRO A 346 43.64 3.48 -5.60
C PRO A 346 44.83 4.06 -6.37
N VAL A 347 44.84 5.38 -6.49
CA VAL A 347 45.95 6.08 -7.14
C VAL A 347 46.76 6.79 -6.07
N VAL A 348 48.06 6.51 -6.07
CA VAL A 348 49.01 7.07 -5.08
C VAL A 348 50.06 7.93 -5.75
N ASP A 349 50.53 8.97 -5.02
CA ASP A 349 51.65 9.78 -5.43
C ASP A 349 53.01 9.11 -5.15
N ILE A 350 54.10 9.74 -5.46
CA ILE A 350 55.49 9.27 -5.21
C ILE A 350 55.82 9.12 -3.73
N GLU A 351 55.01 9.71 -2.84
CA GLU A 351 55.17 9.62 -1.38
C GLU A 351 54.22 8.56 -0.77
N GLY A 352 53.49 7.80 -1.62
CA GLY A 352 52.53 6.79 -1.20
C GLY A 352 51.25 7.33 -0.60
N ARG A 353 50.91 8.60 -0.82
CA ARG A 353 49.66 9.21 -0.37
C ARG A 353 48.55 8.95 -1.38
N LEU A 354 47.37 8.63 -0.90
CA LEU A 354 46.19 8.48 -1.74
C LEU A 354 45.80 9.84 -2.34
N VAL A 355 45.76 9.92 -3.68
CA VAL A 355 45.42 11.16 -4.42
C VAL A 355 44.21 11.02 -5.31
N GLY A 356 43.74 9.81 -5.52
CA GLY A 356 42.56 9.54 -6.33
C GLY A 356 42.21 8.06 -6.41
N PHE A 357 41.24 7.75 -7.24
CA PHE A 357 40.80 6.39 -7.54
C PHE A 357 40.49 6.29 -9.05
N LEU A 358 40.92 5.22 -9.69
CA LEU A 358 40.61 4.94 -11.08
C LEU A 358 39.74 3.68 -11.16
N SER A 359 38.62 3.77 -11.85
CA SER A 359 37.75 2.64 -12.12
C SER A 359 37.57 2.38 -13.63
N ALA A 360 37.18 1.16 -13.99
CA ALA A 360 36.77 0.83 -15.36
C ALA A 360 35.64 1.73 -15.87
N HIS A 361 34.76 2.20 -14.96
CA HIS A 361 33.69 3.13 -15.29
C HIS A 361 34.22 4.47 -15.78
N ASP A 362 35.23 5.03 -15.10
CA ASP A 362 35.83 6.33 -15.47
C ASP A 362 36.43 6.26 -16.87
N VAL A 363 37.12 5.16 -17.18
CA VAL A 363 37.71 4.92 -18.51
C VAL A 363 36.63 4.76 -19.60
N MET A 364 35.54 4.01 -19.30
CA MET A 364 34.45 3.82 -20.25
C MET A 364 33.69 5.11 -20.53
N VAL A 365 33.51 5.95 -19.51
CA VAL A 365 32.86 7.27 -19.65
C VAL A 365 33.71 8.21 -20.48
N ASP A 366 35.04 8.24 -20.23
CA ASP A 366 35.96 9.07 -21.01
C ASP A 366 35.97 8.65 -22.49
N LEU A 367 36.07 7.35 -22.78
CA LEU A 367 35.99 6.83 -24.16
C LEU A 367 34.67 7.20 -24.84
N TRP A 368 33.56 7.11 -24.14
CA TRP A 368 32.26 7.49 -24.68
C TRP A 368 32.21 9.00 -24.99
N CYS A 369 32.76 9.85 -24.11
CA CYS A 369 32.83 11.29 -24.32
C CYS A 369 33.74 11.68 -25.51
N GLN A 370 34.69 10.82 -25.87
CA GLN A 370 35.62 11.03 -26.97
C GLN A 370 35.25 10.24 -28.24
N ASP A 371 34.00 9.89 -28.43
CA ASP A 371 33.49 9.10 -29.57
C ASP A 371 34.32 7.80 -29.82
N TYR A 372 34.81 7.17 -28.77
CA TYR A 372 35.66 5.96 -28.77
C TYR A 372 37.03 6.17 -29.43
N LEU A 373 37.51 7.40 -29.51
CA LEU A 373 38.85 7.77 -30.02
C LEU A 373 39.67 8.33 -28.85
N PRO A 374 40.44 7.50 -28.12
CA PRO A 374 41.19 7.95 -26.95
C PRO A 374 42.24 9.00 -27.33
N SER A 375 42.39 10.02 -26.49
CA SER A 375 43.43 11.04 -26.65
C SER A 375 44.84 10.42 -26.50
N THR A 376 45.77 10.80 -27.33
CA THR A 376 47.14 10.27 -27.26
C THR A 376 47.86 10.75 -26.00
N GLY A 377 48.48 9.79 -25.25
CA GLY A 377 49.32 10.11 -24.10
C GLY A 377 48.57 10.41 -22.80
N GLN A 378 47.28 10.02 -22.68
CA GLN A 378 46.51 10.13 -21.43
C GLN A 378 47.19 9.34 -20.29
N LYS A 379 47.18 9.94 -19.11
CA LYS A 379 47.69 9.36 -17.87
C LYS A 379 46.56 9.13 -16.85
N VAL A 380 46.84 8.37 -15.82
CA VAL A 380 45.89 8.08 -14.72
C VAL A 380 45.34 9.35 -14.09
N VAL A 381 46.16 10.39 -13.91
CA VAL A 381 45.77 11.68 -13.33
C VAL A 381 44.68 12.43 -14.13
N ASP A 382 44.55 12.13 -15.42
CA ASP A 382 43.59 12.79 -16.32
C ASP A 382 42.19 12.21 -16.18
N LEU A 383 42.09 10.91 -15.79
CA LEU A 383 40.83 10.15 -15.71
C LEU A 383 40.43 9.82 -14.29
N MET A 384 41.33 9.82 -13.32
CA MET A 384 41.02 9.41 -11.93
C MET A 384 39.99 10.33 -11.28
N SER A 385 39.11 9.79 -10.49
CA SER A 385 38.28 10.56 -9.56
C SER A 385 39.11 11.01 -8.37
N ARG A 386 39.02 12.30 -8.03
CA ARG A 386 39.69 12.91 -6.87
C ARG A 386 38.80 13.01 -5.65
N ASP A 387 37.48 12.90 -5.83
CA ASP A 387 36.52 12.87 -4.74
C ASP A 387 36.36 11.41 -4.24
N VAL A 388 37.30 11.02 -3.38
CA VAL A 388 37.41 9.64 -2.89
C VAL A 388 36.90 9.55 -1.47
N VAL A 389 35.86 8.77 -1.25
CA VAL A 389 35.39 8.44 0.08
C VAL A 389 36.29 7.36 0.67
N ALA A 390 37.03 7.70 1.73
CA ALA A 390 37.90 6.79 2.46
C ALA A 390 37.32 6.45 3.84
N ILE A 391 37.71 5.28 4.37
CA ILE A 391 37.33 4.80 5.72
C ILE A 391 38.58 4.68 6.60
N ASP A 392 38.40 4.72 7.94
CA ASP A 392 39.49 4.56 8.90
C ASP A 392 39.70 3.08 9.29
N VAL A 393 40.95 2.70 9.57
CA VAL A 393 41.32 1.34 10.02
C VAL A 393 40.54 0.88 11.26
N ASN A 394 40.07 1.81 12.09
CA ASN A 394 39.36 1.52 13.32
C ASN A 394 37.83 1.57 13.14
N ASP A 395 37.32 1.88 11.95
CA ASP A 395 35.88 1.85 11.69
C ASP A 395 35.33 0.45 11.90
N ARG A 396 34.10 0.38 12.44
CA ARG A 396 33.47 -0.92 12.70
C ARG A 396 32.93 -1.51 11.41
N LEU A 397 33.08 -2.81 11.23
CA LEU A 397 32.56 -3.52 10.07
C LEU A 397 31.06 -3.24 9.81
N VAL A 398 30.28 -3.09 10.89
CA VAL A 398 28.83 -2.79 10.78
C VAL A 398 28.58 -1.45 10.09
N ASP A 399 29.38 -0.44 10.42
CA ASP A 399 29.23 0.91 9.85
C ASP A 399 29.62 0.91 8.36
N VAL A 400 30.64 0.11 7.99
CA VAL A 400 31.05 -0.07 6.61
C VAL A 400 29.97 -0.81 5.80
N VAL A 401 29.33 -1.85 6.38
CA VAL A 401 28.21 -2.57 5.74
C VAL A 401 27.04 -1.62 5.53
N GLU A 402 26.70 -0.83 6.55
CA GLU A 402 25.63 0.17 6.42
C GLU A 402 25.94 1.17 5.31
N PHE A 403 27.16 1.71 5.27
CA PHE A 403 27.59 2.65 4.25
C PHE A 403 27.48 2.07 2.82
N LEU A 404 27.90 0.81 2.62
CA LEU A 404 27.88 0.15 1.32
C LEU A 404 26.49 -0.24 0.82
N CYS A 405 25.55 -0.50 1.74
CA CYS A 405 24.25 -1.07 1.42
C CYS A 405 23.09 -0.09 1.56
N ILE A 406 23.23 0.97 2.36
CA ILE A 406 22.13 1.85 2.74
C ILE A 406 22.42 3.29 2.32
N ASP A 407 21.48 3.87 1.59
CA ASP A 407 21.43 5.31 1.35
C ASP A 407 20.38 5.91 2.30
N LYS A 408 20.85 6.60 3.34
CA LYS A 408 19.99 7.17 4.39
C LYS A 408 19.04 8.23 3.84
N GLU A 409 19.41 8.97 2.83
CA GLU A 409 18.55 10.00 2.22
C GLU A 409 17.41 9.38 1.42
N GLN A 410 17.68 8.28 0.70
CA GLN A 410 16.65 7.52 0.02
C GLN A 410 15.80 6.70 1.01
N LEU A 411 16.41 6.19 2.08
CA LEU A 411 15.71 5.41 3.10
C LEU A 411 14.76 6.27 3.94
N TYR A 412 15.18 7.49 4.28
CA TYR A 412 14.44 8.47 5.09
C TYR A 412 14.33 9.81 4.34
N PRO A 413 13.57 9.88 3.23
CA PRO A 413 13.49 11.11 2.47
C PRO A 413 12.81 12.21 3.29
N THR A 414 13.53 13.30 3.52
CA THR A 414 13.05 14.49 4.23
C THR A 414 13.00 15.68 3.30
N SER A 415 12.05 16.61 3.53
CA SER A 415 12.04 17.91 2.88
C SER A 415 13.19 18.79 3.40
N SER A 416 13.47 19.89 2.73
CA SER A 416 14.41 20.93 3.19
C SER A 416 14.10 21.50 4.59
N MET A 417 12.91 21.23 5.13
CA MET A 417 12.47 21.56 6.50
C MET A 417 12.55 20.38 7.47
N GLY A 418 13.18 19.26 7.11
CA GLY A 418 13.31 18.09 7.98
C GLY A 418 12.02 17.26 8.16
N ILE A 419 10.98 17.54 7.38
CA ILE A 419 9.72 16.78 7.43
C ILE A 419 9.80 15.62 6.46
N ALA A 420 9.47 14.39 6.90
CA ALA A 420 9.44 13.21 6.05
C ALA A 420 8.49 13.42 4.85
N THR A 421 9.03 13.47 3.64
CA THR A 421 8.30 13.83 2.41
C THR A 421 7.60 12.66 1.73
N ARG A 422 7.89 11.41 2.14
CA ARG A 422 7.22 10.21 1.65
C ARG A 422 6.96 9.26 2.81
N MET A 423 5.72 9.14 3.22
CA MET A 423 5.24 7.91 3.88
C MET A 423 5.12 6.84 2.78
N THR A 424 6.20 6.14 2.50
CA THR A 424 6.14 4.97 1.61
C THR A 424 5.42 3.85 2.35
N SER A 425 4.54 3.15 1.68
CA SER A 425 3.81 1.99 2.20
C SER A 425 4.70 0.76 2.45
N LEU A 426 5.96 0.83 2.03
CA LEU A 426 6.95 -0.23 2.18
C LEU A 426 7.54 -0.24 3.60
N SER A 427 7.76 -1.44 4.15
CA SER A 427 8.54 -1.62 5.38
C SER A 427 9.97 -1.08 5.21
N LEU A 428 10.66 -0.82 6.33
CA LEU A 428 12.06 -0.38 6.30
C LEU A 428 12.95 -1.37 5.51
N GLU A 429 12.71 -2.65 5.72
CA GLU A 429 13.44 -3.74 5.06
C GLU A 429 13.17 -3.77 3.54
N GLU A 430 11.92 -3.66 3.12
CA GLU A 430 11.56 -3.62 1.70
C GLU A 430 12.14 -2.39 1.01
N ARG A 431 12.14 -1.23 1.67
CA ARG A 431 12.78 -0.03 1.17
C ARG A 431 14.28 -0.22 1.01
N ALA A 432 14.95 -0.78 2.02
CA ALA A 432 16.38 -1.06 1.95
C ALA A 432 16.71 -2.04 0.80
N LYS A 433 15.91 -3.10 0.61
CA LYS A 433 16.11 -4.08 -0.48
C LYS A 433 15.82 -3.53 -1.87
N SER A 434 14.93 -2.56 -2.00
CA SER A 434 14.56 -1.95 -3.29
C SER A 434 15.48 -0.81 -3.71
N MET A 435 16.35 -0.33 -2.83
CA MET A 435 17.26 0.77 -3.14
C MET A 435 18.36 0.34 -4.12
N LYS A 436 18.59 1.16 -5.13
CA LYS A 436 19.78 1.10 -5.97
C LYS A 436 20.83 2.04 -5.39
N VAL A 437 21.71 1.49 -4.58
CA VAL A 437 22.79 2.27 -3.94
C VAL A 437 23.98 2.35 -4.89
N ASN A 438 24.27 3.56 -5.36
CA ASN A 438 25.46 3.82 -6.18
C ASN A 438 26.63 4.15 -5.25
N LYS A 439 27.27 3.14 -4.69
CA LYS A 439 28.45 3.26 -3.83
C LYS A 439 29.64 2.54 -4.43
N PRO A 440 30.87 3.00 -4.14
CA PRO A 440 32.09 2.36 -4.64
C PRO A 440 32.16 0.86 -4.33
N HIS A 441 32.72 0.10 -5.24
CA HIS A 441 32.95 -1.34 -5.03
C HIS A 441 34.12 -1.62 -4.09
N VAL A 442 35.08 -0.69 -4.02
CA VAL A 442 36.30 -0.74 -3.21
C VAL A 442 36.44 0.58 -2.49
N LEU A 443 36.74 0.55 -1.21
CA LEU A 443 36.96 1.69 -0.35
C LEU A 443 38.43 1.73 0.08
N PRO A 444 39.16 2.83 -0.16
CA PRO A 444 40.48 3.02 0.42
C PRO A 444 40.41 3.19 1.94
N VAL A 445 41.36 2.63 2.61
CA VAL A 445 41.51 2.65 4.07
C VAL A 445 42.67 3.57 4.43
N LEU A 446 42.43 4.45 5.39
CA LEU A 446 43.46 5.34 5.93
C LEU A 446 43.80 4.98 7.37
N GLU A 447 45.07 5.10 7.70
CA GLU A 447 45.59 5.06 9.08
C GLU A 447 46.32 6.38 9.38
N ASN A 448 45.82 7.15 10.33
CA ASN A 448 46.39 8.48 10.67
C ASN A 448 46.55 9.38 9.44
N GLY A 449 45.61 9.33 8.49
CA GLY A 449 45.60 10.13 7.25
C GLY A 449 46.53 9.58 6.14
N LYS A 450 47.22 8.46 6.34
CA LYS A 450 48.03 7.78 5.32
C LYS A 450 47.29 6.59 4.74
N PHE A 451 47.52 6.32 3.47
CA PHE A 451 46.95 5.13 2.82
C PHE A 451 47.49 3.86 3.45
N ALA A 452 46.60 2.97 3.91
CA ALA A 452 46.90 1.75 4.63
C ALA A 452 46.46 0.46 3.88
N GLY A 453 45.51 0.57 2.95
CA GLY A 453 44.97 -0.55 2.23
C GLY A 453 43.62 -0.28 1.58
N VAL A 454 42.91 -1.33 1.22
CA VAL A 454 41.55 -1.25 0.66
C VAL A 454 40.62 -2.27 1.31
N VAL A 455 39.33 -1.97 1.26
CA VAL A 455 38.25 -2.93 1.59
C VAL A 455 37.29 -2.98 0.42
N SER A 456 37.12 -4.16 -0.19
CA SER A 456 36.12 -4.41 -1.20
C SER A 456 34.88 -5.08 -0.58
N ARG A 457 33.80 -5.18 -1.36
CA ARG A 457 32.61 -5.96 -0.96
C ARG A 457 32.95 -7.44 -0.73
N GLN A 458 34.03 -7.96 -1.35
CA GLN A 458 34.47 -9.36 -1.19
C GLN A 458 35.04 -9.59 0.21
N GLU A 459 35.90 -8.70 0.73
CA GLU A 459 36.46 -8.79 2.10
C GLU A 459 35.32 -8.68 3.12
N VAL A 460 34.39 -7.74 2.93
CA VAL A 460 33.21 -7.61 3.79
C VAL A 460 32.37 -8.90 3.77
N LEU A 461 32.11 -9.48 2.59
CA LEU A 461 31.33 -10.71 2.46
C LEU A 461 32.05 -11.91 3.11
N ASN A 462 33.38 -12.01 2.94
CA ASN A 462 34.19 -13.05 3.59
C ASN A 462 34.12 -12.94 5.12
N ALA A 463 34.17 -11.72 5.66
CA ALA A 463 34.06 -11.48 7.10
C ALA A 463 32.67 -11.80 7.65
N LEU A 464 31.61 -11.57 6.86
CA LEU A 464 30.23 -11.90 7.24
C LEU A 464 29.86 -13.36 7.05
N ARG A 465 30.60 -14.10 6.21
CA ARG A 465 30.27 -15.50 5.84
C ARG A 465 30.08 -16.44 7.03
N PRO A 466 30.89 -16.37 8.11
CA PRO A 466 30.73 -17.26 9.27
C PRO A 466 29.38 -17.13 9.98
N ILE A 467 28.70 -16.01 9.84
CA ILE A 467 27.35 -15.75 10.42
C ILE A 467 26.32 -16.74 9.84
N TYR A 468 26.54 -17.24 8.62
CA TYR A 468 25.64 -18.16 7.91
C TYR A 468 25.98 -19.64 8.13
N GLY A 469 26.80 -19.97 9.13
CA GLY A 469 27.19 -21.34 9.48
C GLY A 469 28.46 -21.85 8.77
N GLU A 470 28.88 -23.09 9.06
CA GLU A 470 30.09 -23.70 8.48
C GLU A 470 29.98 -23.88 6.96
N ARG A 471 31.14 -23.84 6.26
CA ARG A 471 31.19 -24.16 4.83
C ARG A 471 30.89 -25.66 4.64
N LEU A 472 29.79 -25.97 3.97
CA LEU A 472 29.58 -27.32 3.42
C LEU A 472 30.63 -27.56 2.34
N ASN A 473 31.46 -28.58 2.52
CA ASN A 473 32.42 -29.00 1.50
C ASN A 473 31.63 -29.54 0.29
N LEU A 474 31.71 -28.85 -0.84
CA LEU A 474 31.05 -29.23 -2.11
C LEU A 474 31.40 -30.63 -2.63
N VAL A 475 32.39 -31.29 -2.04
CA VAL A 475 32.79 -32.66 -2.38
C VAL A 475 31.83 -33.69 -1.78
N GLU A 476 31.19 -33.41 -0.62
CA GLU A 476 30.24 -34.35 0.01
C GLU A 476 28.82 -34.26 -0.59
N THR A 477 28.45 -33.14 -1.16
CA THR A 477 27.10 -32.99 -1.73
C THR A 477 26.91 -33.73 -3.05
N ARG A 478 27.98 -33.96 -3.82
CA ARG A 478 27.94 -34.77 -5.06
C ARG A 478 27.79 -36.29 -4.83
N GLN A 479 28.11 -36.78 -3.65
CA GLN A 479 27.92 -38.20 -3.30
C GLN A 479 26.53 -38.53 -2.79
N LEU A 480 25.76 -37.53 -2.35
CA LEU A 480 24.37 -37.72 -1.89
C LEU A 480 23.30 -37.58 -3.00
N GLU A 481 23.67 -37.00 -4.16
CA GLU A 481 22.80 -36.94 -5.35
C GLU A 481 22.92 -38.17 -6.27
N THR A 482 23.85 -39.08 -5.99
CA THR A 482 24.09 -40.30 -6.79
C THR A 482 23.83 -41.59 -5.99
N ALA A 483 23.29 -41.54 -4.80
CA ALA A 483 22.80 -42.67 -4.01
C ALA A 483 21.27 -42.54 -3.80
#